data_828c1824227d98aae6b17a3b46c63c9c
#
_entry.id   828c1824227d98aae6b17a3b46c63c9c
#
_cell.length_a   1.000
_cell.length_b   1.000
_cell.length_c   1.000
_cell.angle_alpha   90.00
_cell.angle_beta   90.00
_cell.angle_gamma   90.00
#
_symmetry.space_group_name_H-M   'P 1'
#
loop_
_entity.id
_entity.type
_entity.pdbx_description
1 polymer ?
#
loop_
_entity_poly.entity_id
_entity_poly.type
_entity_poly.pdbx_seq_one_letter_code
_entity_poly.pdbx_strand_id
1 'polypeptide(L)'
;MRNPSLHPVFGSTLVCTLVLCAINQAQAYELYSDQSRHLNADMTAVFGQFNSGKNYDGTPGGSTWREGFIKYGLSGDQSLAGNGTAYGAFALVSSATWGDGDPGGNSLGTERTTKIEDAYLGWRSGDLFPALGKDGVDISGGRQVVKLGRGFLINDDGLNLGKGPADGKMNRGGAYYLAARHAFDQTALLRLGGQDGLHGSLVWLKSDNRVQAETELAAGTLDYTTQPGTIGLTWIHGIDVNDQWASDFQRQRKGMNVYSVRGEGDAGIKNVSLAFEYAWQDKDAGPEKAWYGEAGYTFADTAWAPKLTYRYTRYSQKWDPLFTGLSMGYGTWFQGEVAGNYAGPFNSNTSIQHVGLKATPLENLTLGALYFDFDTVRKSNALNLDARELDIYAEWAVNPHLIITPLIGLYKPDQDSTTGGNQVGGNGTNVYSQLSVAVPF
;
A
#
# COMPACT_ATOMS: atom_id res chain seq x y z
N MET A 1 -28.46 26.74 26.08
CA MET A 1 -27.50 26.79 24.99
C MET A 1 -27.07 25.33 24.74
N ARG A 2 -27.51 24.76 23.64
CA ARG A 2 -27.26 23.34 23.31
C ARG A 2 -26.03 23.28 22.41
N ASN A 3 -25.03 22.53 22.83
CA ASN A 3 -23.89 22.19 21.99
C ASN A 3 -24.36 21.34 20.80
N PRO A 4 -23.93 21.59 19.56
CA PRO A 4 -24.13 20.68 18.45
C PRO A 4 -23.09 19.55 18.57
N SER A 5 -23.58 18.32 18.66
CA SER A 5 -22.81 17.10 18.58
C SER A 5 -22.21 16.97 17.19
N LEU A 6 -20.89 17.00 17.10
CA LEU A 6 -20.14 16.59 15.92
C LEU A 6 -20.25 15.07 15.79
N HIS A 7 -20.97 14.62 14.80
CA HIS A 7 -20.92 13.23 14.37
C HIS A 7 -19.61 12.99 13.60
N PRO A 8 -18.82 11.98 13.94
CA PRO A 8 -17.67 11.61 13.12
C PRO A 8 -18.17 11.00 11.81
N VAL A 9 -17.87 11.66 10.71
CA VAL A 9 -18.03 11.08 9.37
C VAL A 9 -16.96 10.01 9.22
N PHE A 10 -17.37 8.76 9.33
CA PHE A 10 -16.53 7.61 8.96
C PHE A 10 -16.38 7.57 7.45
N GLY A 11 -15.37 8.24 6.94
CA GLY A 11 -14.82 7.99 5.62
C GLY A 11 -14.01 6.71 5.69
N SER A 12 -14.54 5.62 5.13
CA SER A 12 -13.85 4.35 4.99
C SER A 12 -12.71 4.47 3.98
N THR A 13 -11.55 4.95 4.41
CA THR A 13 -10.30 4.77 3.67
C THR A 13 -9.55 3.64 4.34
N LEU A 14 -9.81 2.42 3.88
CA LEU A 14 -9.13 1.24 4.38
C LEU A 14 -7.83 1.04 3.61
N VAL A 15 -6.76 0.87 4.36
CA VAL A 15 -5.62 0.00 4.12
C VAL A 15 -4.48 0.50 3.26
N CYS A 16 -3.42 0.83 3.92
CA CYS A 16 -2.08 0.41 3.52
C CYS A 16 -1.19 0.33 4.77
N THR A 17 -0.57 -0.82 4.95
CA THR A 17 0.43 -1.11 5.98
C THR A 17 0.00 -0.79 7.42
N LEU A 18 0.06 -1.76 8.29
CA LEU A 18 -0.30 -1.72 9.71
C LEU A 18 0.16 -0.49 10.48
N VAL A 19 1.33 -0.01 10.17
CA VAL A 19 1.91 1.18 10.74
C VAL A 19 1.23 2.45 10.20
N LEU A 20 0.80 2.48 8.93
CA LEU A 20 0.19 3.66 8.31
C LEU A 20 -1.32 3.79 8.59
N CYS A 21 -2.04 2.69 8.87
CA CYS A 21 -3.48 2.78 9.21
C CYS A 21 -3.75 3.42 10.56
N ALA A 22 -2.84 3.24 11.51
CA ALA A 22 -2.92 3.89 12.81
C ALA A 22 -2.47 5.37 12.77
N ILE A 23 -1.69 5.75 11.77
CA ILE A 23 -1.20 7.12 11.54
C ILE A 23 -2.34 8.07 11.11
N ASN A 24 -3.45 7.57 10.59
CA ASN A 24 -4.63 8.43 10.28
C ASN A 24 -5.28 9.09 11.52
N GLN A 25 -4.79 8.80 12.73
CA GLN A 25 -5.15 9.51 13.96
C GLN A 25 -3.99 10.33 14.54
N ALA A 26 -2.84 10.41 13.86
CA ALA A 26 -1.79 11.33 14.24
C ALA A 26 -2.33 12.75 14.18
N GLN A 27 -2.49 13.36 15.33
CA GLN A 27 -2.76 14.79 15.39
C GLN A 27 -1.44 15.49 15.12
N ALA A 28 -1.29 16.04 13.91
CA ALA A 28 -0.21 16.96 13.61
C ALA A 28 -0.15 18.05 14.70
N TYR A 29 1.04 18.43 15.13
CA TYR A 29 1.16 19.50 16.13
C TYR A 29 0.78 20.83 15.46
N GLU A 30 -0.36 21.39 15.91
CA GLU A 30 -0.85 22.67 15.40
C GLU A 30 0.11 23.79 15.83
N LEU A 31 0.82 24.36 14.85
CA LEU A 31 1.71 25.51 15.06
C LEU A 31 0.92 26.81 15.06
N TYR A 32 -0.08 26.89 14.21
CA TYR A 32 -0.93 28.06 14.05
C TYR A 32 -2.30 27.65 13.49
N SER A 33 -3.36 28.22 14.05
CA SER A 33 -4.72 28.04 13.58
C SER A 33 -5.54 29.30 13.79
N ASP A 34 -6.23 29.74 12.76
CA ASP A 34 -7.30 30.75 12.84
C ASP A 34 -8.50 30.28 11.97
N GLN A 35 -9.49 31.15 11.77
CA GLN A 35 -10.68 30.79 10.99
C GLN A 35 -10.40 30.52 9.50
N SER A 36 -9.24 30.90 9.00
CA SER A 36 -8.88 30.85 7.58
C SER A 36 -7.58 30.11 7.27
N ARG A 37 -6.77 29.80 8.28
CA ARG A 37 -5.43 29.24 8.11
C ARG A 37 -5.13 28.18 9.14
N HIS A 38 -4.52 27.09 8.68
CA HIS A 38 -3.97 26.05 9.54
C HIS A 38 -2.54 25.76 9.11
N LEU A 39 -1.63 25.70 10.05
CA LEU A 39 -0.25 25.29 9.84
C LEU A 39 0.13 24.27 10.90
N ASN A 40 0.58 23.11 10.46
CA ASN A 40 0.91 21.97 11.30
C ASN A 40 2.39 21.59 11.12
N ALA A 41 2.97 21.11 12.21
CA ALA A 41 4.19 20.32 12.15
C ALA A 41 3.80 18.84 12.19
N ASP A 42 4.24 18.10 11.19
CA ASP A 42 3.95 16.68 11.05
C ASP A 42 5.20 15.87 11.38
N MET A 43 5.08 14.84 12.20
CA MET A 43 6.15 13.90 12.45
C MET A 43 5.61 12.48 12.58
N THR A 44 6.31 11.52 11.99
CA THR A 44 6.05 10.10 12.17
C THR A 44 7.38 9.38 12.26
N ALA A 45 7.59 8.63 13.32
CA ALA A 45 8.74 7.74 13.46
C ALA A 45 8.26 6.29 13.50
N VAL A 46 8.94 5.43 12.76
CA VAL A 46 8.67 3.99 12.75
C VAL A 46 9.98 3.24 12.90
N PHE A 47 9.96 2.20 13.73
CA PHE A 47 11.08 1.30 13.94
C PHE A 47 10.58 -0.13 13.93
N GLY A 48 11.34 -1.03 13.27
CA GLY A 48 11.05 -2.46 13.22
C GLY A 48 12.29 -3.31 13.53
N GLN A 49 12.10 -4.38 14.27
CA GLN A 49 13.03 -5.48 14.46
C GLN A 49 12.44 -6.71 13.78
N PHE A 50 13.23 -7.36 12.93
CA PHE A 50 12.80 -8.45 12.07
C PHE A 50 13.75 -9.63 12.21
N ASN A 51 13.21 -10.85 12.08
CA ASN A 51 13.96 -12.08 12.03
C ASN A 51 13.29 -13.05 11.05
N SER A 52 14.07 -13.63 10.16
CA SER A 52 13.64 -14.71 9.25
C SER A 52 14.54 -15.92 9.45
N GLY A 53 13.96 -17.09 9.67
CA GLY A 53 14.72 -18.35 9.83
C GLY A 53 15.31 -18.85 8.51
N LYS A 54 14.93 -18.29 7.36
CA LYS A 54 15.40 -18.65 6.02
C LYS A 54 15.68 -17.41 5.19
N ASN A 55 16.63 -17.52 4.25
CA ASN A 55 16.90 -16.53 3.22
C ASN A 55 16.34 -16.96 1.88
N TYR A 56 16.10 -15.97 1.00
CA TYR A 56 15.52 -16.12 -0.33
C TYR A 56 16.37 -15.44 -1.43
N ASP A 57 17.55 -14.93 -1.06
CA ASP A 57 18.56 -14.36 -1.94
C ASP A 57 19.54 -15.41 -2.52
N GLY A 58 19.30 -16.70 -2.25
CA GLY A 58 20.14 -17.81 -2.65
C GLY A 58 21.23 -18.20 -1.64
N THR A 59 21.28 -17.56 -0.48
CA THR A 59 22.19 -17.92 0.62
C THR A 59 21.53 -18.84 1.66
N PRO A 60 22.26 -19.80 2.24
CA PRO A 60 21.72 -20.62 3.31
C PRO A 60 21.63 -19.84 4.64
N GLY A 61 20.71 -20.27 5.52
CA GLY A 61 20.51 -19.64 6.83
C GLY A 61 19.34 -18.69 6.87
N GLY A 62 19.38 -17.75 7.78
CA GLY A 62 18.37 -16.72 8.00
C GLY A 62 19.00 -15.36 8.23
N SER A 63 18.17 -14.33 8.38
CA SER A 63 18.59 -12.93 8.58
C SER A 63 17.93 -12.33 9.80
N THR A 64 18.69 -11.48 10.51
CA THR A 64 18.18 -10.63 11.59
C THR A 64 18.55 -9.20 11.29
N TRP A 65 17.54 -8.34 11.15
CA TRP A 65 17.78 -6.94 10.80
C TRP A 65 16.81 -6.00 11.50
N ARG A 66 17.11 -4.74 11.39
CA ARG A 66 16.30 -3.63 11.87
C ARG A 66 16.12 -2.61 10.79
N GLU A 67 14.97 -1.98 10.79
CA GLU A 67 14.67 -0.86 9.92
C GLU A 67 14.06 0.26 10.75
N GLY A 68 14.23 1.48 10.27
CA GLY A 68 13.59 2.62 10.88
C GLY A 68 13.55 3.80 9.95
N PHE A 69 12.56 4.65 10.13
CA PHE A 69 12.50 5.95 9.50
C PHE A 69 11.84 6.98 10.40
N ILE A 70 12.15 8.24 10.10
CA ILE A 70 11.44 9.41 10.63
C ILE A 70 11.06 10.27 9.43
N LYS A 71 9.75 10.52 9.26
CA LYS A 71 9.19 11.50 8.33
C LYS A 71 8.83 12.74 9.15
N TYR A 72 9.24 13.91 8.71
CA TYR A 72 8.99 15.16 9.42
C TYR A 72 8.86 16.31 8.43
N GLY A 73 7.93 17.24 8.73
CA GLY A 73 7.65 18.33 7.80
C GLY A 73 6.60 19.29 8.31
N LEU A 74 6.05 20.02 7.38
CA LEU A 74 4.97 20.99 7.59
C LEU A 74 3.85 20.70 6.60
N SER A 75 2.60 20.84 7.08
CA SER A 75 1.42 20.88 6.22
C SER A 75 0.51 22.04 6.61
N GLY A 76 -0.32 22.47 5.67
CA GLY A 76 -1.25 23.54 5.99
C GLY A 76 -2.21 23.86 4.88
N ASP A 77 -3.17 24.69 5.22
CA ASP A 77 -4.16 25.23 4.30
C ASP A 77 -4.48 26.70 4.60
N GLN A 78 -4.97 27.38 3.57
CA GLN A 78 -5.38 28.79 3.59
C GLN A 78 -6.68 28.94 2.82
N SER A 79 -7.74 29.35 3.51
CA SER A 79 -8.97 29.80 2.85
C SER A 79 -8.75 31.10 2.08
N LEU A 80 -9.23 31.18 0.85
CA LEU A 80 -9.03 32.29 -0.07
C LEU A 80 -10.24 33.23 -0.15
N ALA A 81 -10.88 33.52 0.97
CA ALA A 81 -11.99 34.47 1.10
C ALA A 81 -13.12 34.27 0.05
N GLY A 82 -13.68 33.08 -0.02
CA GLY A 82 -14.76 32.73 -0.97
C GLY A 82 -14.27 32.19 -2.30
N ASN A 83 -12.95 32.06 -2.51
CA ASN A 83 -12.33 31.51 -3.72
C ASN A 83 -11.72 30.11 -3.49
N GLY A 84 -12.29 29.34 -2.57
CA GLY A 84 -11.79 28.01 -2.23
C GLY A 84 -10.65 28.03 -1.21
N THR A 85 -9.87 26.96 -1.17
CA THR A 85 -8.79 26.76 -0.19
C THR A 85 -7.52 26.30 -0.89
N ALA A 86 -6.42 27.00 -0.73
CA ALA A 86 -5.09 26.53 -1.09
C ALA A 86 -4.54 25.62 0.01
N TYR A 87 -3.83 24.56 -0.33
CA TYR A 87 -3.23 23.65 0.64
C TYR A 87 -1.90 23.10 0.13
N GLY A 88 -1.12 22.51 1.03
CA GLY A 88 0.14 21.87 0.62
C GLY A 88 0.89 21.25 1.78
N ALA A 89 1.96 20.53 1.44
CA ALA A 89 2.88 19.96 2.41
C ALA A 89 4.31 19.94 1.88
N PHE A 90 5.24 19.98 2.81
CA PHE A 90 6.65 19.71 2.59
C PHE A 90 7.18 18.83 3.71
N ALA A 91 7.72 17.65 3.37
CA ALA A 91 8.28 16.75 4.34
C ALA A 91 9.57 16.09 3.84
N LEU A 92 10.47 15.85 4.79
CA LEU A 92 11.65 15.01 4.63
C LEU A 92 11.41 13.65 5.26
N VAL A 93 12.07 12.62 4.73
CA VAL A 93 12.15 11.30 5.34
C VAL A 93 13.60 10.89 5.49
N SER A 94 13.97 10.49 6.70
CA SER A 94 15.27 9.89 7.02
C SER A 94 15.05 8.42 7.33
N SER A 95 15.70 7.51 6.59
CA SER A 95 15.55 6.07 6.73
C SER A 95 16.87 5.33 6.87
N ALA A 96 16.82 4.17 7.50
CA ALA A 96 17.99 3.33 7.73
C ALA A 96 17.63 1.86 7.87
N THR A 97 18.59 0.98 7.49
CA THR A 97 18.58 -0.46 7.76
C THR A 97 19.84 -0.84 8.52
N TRP A 98 19.74 -1.78 9.46
CA TRP A 98 20.86 -2.30 10.27
C TRP A 98 20.79 -3.82 10.36
N GLY A 99 21.94 -4.47 10.59
CA GLY A 99 22.05 -5.92 10.75
C GLY A 99 22.39 -6.60 9.43
N ASP A 100 21.82 -7.77 9.21
CA ASP A 100 22.16 -8.61 8.05
C ASP A 100 21.54 -8.11 6.73
N GLY A 101 20.60 -7.18 6.79
CA GLY A 101 19.70 -6.87 5.70
C GLY A 101 18.51 -7.83 5.65
N ASP A 102 17.58 -7.60 4.71
CA ASP A 102 16.39 -8.44 4.57
C ASP A 102 16.69 -9.79 3.90
N PRO A 103 15.89 -10.83 4.13
CA PRO A 103 16.15 -12.18 3.63
C PRO A 103 16.00 -12.34 2.12
N GLY A 104 15.47 -11.34 1.41
CA GLY A 104 15.39 -11.30 -0.05
C GLY A 104 16.60 -10.64 -0.72
N GLY A 105 17.56 -10.13 0.08
CA GLY A 105 18.74 -9.42 -0.41
C GLY A 105 18.45 -8.03 -0.99
N ASN A 106 17.28 -7.45 -0.68
CA ASN A 106 16.89 -6.13 -1.15
C ASN A 106 17.59 -5.00 -0.38
N SER A 107 18.10 -5.28 0.81
CA SER A 107 18.90 -4.37 1.64
C SER A 107 20.10 -5.08 2.25
N LEU A 108 21.15 -4.33 2.60
CA LEU A 108 22.43 -4.86 3.09
C LEU A 108 22.75 -4.47 4.56
N GLY A 109 21.82 -3.82 5.26
CA GLY A 109 22.02 -3.41 6.64
C GLY A 109 22.89 -2.16 6.83
N THR A 110 23.26 -1.47 5.76
CA THR A 110 24.16 -0.29 5.80
C THR A 110 23.55 0.97 5.21
N GLU A 111 22.30 0.92 4.83
CA GLU A 111 21.58 2.02 4.20
C GLU A 111 21.30 3.14 5.21
N ARG A 112 21.55 4.36 4.77
CA ARG A 112 21.28 5.60 5.52
C ARG A 112 21.00 6.70 4.50
N THR A 113 19.83 7.34 4.60
CA THR A 113 19.51 8.43 3.68
C THR A 113 18.49 9.40 4.27
N THR A 114 18.54 10.64 3.76
CA THR A 114 17.47 11.62 3.97
C THR A 114 17.09 12.19 2.61
N LYS A 115 15.79 12.20 2.33
CA LYS A 115 15.23 12.67 1.04
C LYS A 115 13.96 13.47 1.28
N ILE A 116 13.60 14.30 0.28
CA ILE A 116 12.28 14.91 0.22
C ILE A 116 11.27 13.80 -0.04
N GLU A 117 10.22 13.74 0.78
CA GLU A 117 9.12 12.81 0.60
C GLU A 117 7.87 13.50 0.08
N ASP A 118 7.43 14.57 0.72
CA ASP A 118 6.33 15.38 0.22
C ASP A 118 6.83 16.77 -0.20
N ALA A 119 6.36 17.27 -1.33
CA ALA A 119 6.58 18.64 -1.80
C ALA A 119 5.50 18.97 -2.83
N TYR A 120 4.31 19.33 -2.38
CA TYR A 120 3.17 19.59 -3.27
C TYR A 120 2.34 20.77 -2.81
N LEU A 121 1.62 21.33 -3.76
CA LEU A 121 0.61 22.36 -3.56
C LEU A 121 -0.68 21.93 -4.25
N GLY A 122 -1.80 22.39 -3.71
CA GLY A 122 -3.12 22.16 -4.29
C GLY A 122 -4.09 23.28 -3.99
N TRP A 123 -5.22 23.20 -4.65
CA TRP A 123 -6.35 24.09 -4.47
C TRP A 123 -7.65 23.31 -4.59
N ARG A 124 -8.58 23.52 -3.66
CA ARG A 124 -9.92 22.96 -3.70
C ARG A 124 -10.97 24.07 -3.69
N SER A 125 -12.05 23.83 -4.41
CA SER A 125 -13.00 24.86 -4.76
C SER A 125 -13.93 25.32 -3.63
N GLY A 126 -14.03 24.58 -2.52
CA GLY A 126 -15.09 24.85 -1.53
C GLY A 126 -16.48 24.72 -2.18
N ASP A 127 -17.29 25.74 -2.00
CA ASP A 127 -18.67 25.81 -2.54
C ASP A 127 -18.77 26.59 -3.87
N LEU A 128 -17.64 26.88 -4.54
CA LEU A 128 -17.64 27.67 -5.80
C LEU A 128 -18.41 27.00 -6.94
N PHE A 129 -18.50 25.68 -6.95
CA PHE A 129 -19.19 24.90 -7.98
C PHE A 129 -20.26 24.01 -7.34
N PRO A 130 -21.42 24.56 -6.91
CA PRO A 130 -22.43 23.82 -6.16
C PRO A 130 -22.96 22.58 -6.90
N ALA A 131 -22.98 22.61 -8.25
CA ALA A 131 -23.39 21.47 -9.05
C ALA A 131 -22.45 20.25 -8.97
N LEU A 132 -21.21 20.46 -8.53
CA LEU A 132 -20.20 19.41 -8.34
C LEU A 132 -20.07 18.99 -6.86
N GLY A 133 -20.83 19.63 -5.95
CA GLY A 133 -20.71 19.41 -4.51
C GLY A 133 -19.59 20.23 -3.87
N LYS A 134 -19.47 20.12 -2.55
CA LYS A 134 -18.39 20.78 -1.80
C LYS A 134 -17.03 20.22 -2.24
N ASP A 135 -16.05 21.12 -2.44
CA ASP A 135 -14.74 20.79 -2.97
C ASP A 135 -14.81 20.03 -4.30
N GLY A 136 -15.88 20.27 -5.09
CA GLY A 136 -16.17 19.54 -6.32
C GLY A 136 -15.16 19.75 -7.45
N VAL A 137 -14.17 20.65 -7.27
CA VAL A 137 -12.93 20.74 -8.06
C VAL A 137 -11.77 20.77 -7.09
N ASP A 138 -10.85 19.80 -7.21
CA ASP A 138 -9.61 19.74 -6.44
C ASP A 138 -8.44 19.49 -7.42
N ILE A 139 -7.47 20.40 -7.43
CA ILE A 139 -6.28 20.33 -8.29
C ILE A 139 -5.05 20.34 -7.40
N SER A 140 -4.14 19.40 -7.63
CA SER A 140 -2.85 19.40 -6.94
C SER A 140 -1.71 18.95 -7.84
N GLY A 141 -0.50 19.33 -7.49
CA GLY A 141 0.70 18.93 -8.23
C GLY A 141 1.95 19.00 -7.37
N GLY A 142 2.94 18.21 -7.75
CA GLY A 142 4.21 18.08 -7.06
C GLY A 142 4.48 16.65 -6.61
N ARG A 143 5.36 16.50 -5.61
CA ARG A 143 5.73 15.20 -5.04
C ARG A 143 4.72 14.81 -3.96
N GLN A 144 3.90 13.80 -4.22
CA GLN A 144 2.85 13.32 -3.33
C GLN A 144 2.48 11.86 -3.59
N VAL A 145 1.83 11.24 -2.62
CA VAL A 145 1.26 9.89 -2.76
C VAL A 145 0.02 9.95 -3.64
N VAL A 146 -0.10 8.99 -4.56
CA VAL A 146 -1.28 8.81 -5.41
C VAL A 146 -1.78 7.39 -5.24
N LYS A 147 -3.07 7.26 -4.94
CA LYS A 147 -3.76 5.97 -4.83
C LYS A 147 -5.05 5.97 -5.65
N LEU A 148 -5.30 4.90 -6.39
CA LEU A 148 -6.53 4.69 -7.15
C LEU A 148 -7.31 3.51 -6.56
N GLY A 149 -8.59 3.73 -6.25
CA GLY A 149 -9.44 2.74 -5.60
C GLY A 149 -8.79 2.16 -4.34
N ARG A 150 -8.76 0.84 -4.23
CA ARG A 150 -8.12 0.14 -3.09
C ARG A 150 -6.62 -0.14 -3.29
N GLY A 151 -6.00 0.42 -4.32
CA GLY A 151 -4.58 0.25 -4.59
C GLY A 151 -4.24 -1.04 -5.35
N PHE A 152 -5.19 -1.67 -6.01
CA PHE A 152 -4.95 -2.87 -6.79
C PHE A 152 -4.03 -2.62 -7.98
N LEU A 153 -4.14 -1.46 -8.62
CA LEU A 153 -3.30 -1.04 -9.75
C LEU A 153 -2.25 0.00 -9.35
N ILE A 154 -2.68 1.04 -8.64
CA ILE A 154 -1.80 2.11 -8.14
C ILE A 154 -2.15 2.37 -6.68
N ASN A 155 -1.21 2.15 -5.79
CA ASN A 155 -1.29 2.46 -4.37
C ASN A 155 -0.34 3.59 -3.97
N ASP A 156 0.91 3.49 -4.37
CA ASP A 156 1.98 4.44 -4.12
C ASP A 156 3.26 4.02 -4.88
N ASP A 157 4.34 4.79 -4.76
CA ASP A 157 5.66 4.48 -5.32
C ASP A 157 6.57 3.79 -4.27
N GLY A 158 6.01 2.80 -3.56
CA GLY A 158 6.63 2.23 -2.35
C GLY A 158 7.89 1.43 -2.56
N LEU A 159 7.93 0.46 -3.46
CA LEU A 159 8.99 -0.56 -3.57
C LEU A 159 10.42 -0.01 -3.31
N ASN A 160 10.97 -0.24 -2.10
CA ASN A 160 12.09 0.52 -1.57
C ASN A 160 13.37 -0.33 -1.44
N LEU A 161 13.93 -0.82 -2.54
CA LEU A 161 15.20 -1.53 -2.53
C LEU A 161 16.33 -0.61 -2.06
N GLY A 162 17.18 -1.17 -1.19
CA GLY A 162 18.40 -0.53 -0.73
C GLY A 162 19.58 -0.72 -1.68
N LYS A 163 20.76 -1.05 -1.12
CA LYS A 163 21.97 -1.34 -1.89
C LYS A 163 22.03 -2.74 -2.47
N GLY A 164 20.93 -3.53 -2.37
CA GLY A 164 20.83 -4.92 -2.75
C GLY A 164 21.28 -5.25 -4.17
N PRO A 165 20.55 -6.06 -4.94
CA PRO A 165 21.10 -6.72 -6.13
C PRO A 165 21.54 -5.79 -7.27
N ALA A 166 21.28 -4.51 -7.18
CA ALA A 166 21.54 -3.53 -8.25
C ALA A 166 22.77 -2.65 -8.03
N ASP A 167 23.85 -3.19 -7.49
CA ASP A 167 25.16 -2.54 -7.30
C ASP A 167 25.09 -1.18 -6.54
N GLY A 168 24.08 -0.99 -5.72
CA GLY A 168 23.81 0.24 -4.99
C GLY A 168 23.17 1.38 -5.79
N LYS A 169 22.93 1.21 -7.08
CA LYS A 169 22.35 2.28 -7.92
C LYS A 169 20.83 2.41 -7.75
N MET A 170 20.17 1.35 -7.28
CA MET A 170 18.72 1.34 -7.02
C MET A 170 18.36 1.74 -5.57
N ASN A 171 19.33 2.25 -4.81
CA ASN A 171 19.16 2.62 -3.41
C ASN A 171 18.17 3.79 -3.23
N ARG A 172 17.04 3.52 -2.61
CA ARG A 172 16.07 4.53 -2.13
C ARG A 172 16.19 4.79 -0.63
N GLY A 173 17.26 4.30 0.03
CA GLY A 173 17.53 4.55 1.43
C GLY A 173 17.37 3.36 2.35
N GLY A 174 17.17 2.16 1.82
CA GLY A 174 16.90 0.97 2.63
C GLY A 174 15.51 1.00 3.27
N ALA A 175 15.36 0.40 4.45
CA ALA A 175 14.08 0.19 5.12
C ALA A 175 13.07 -0.46 4.13
N TYR A 176 13.44 -1.62 3.59
CA TYR A 176 12.69 -2.30 2.53
C TYR A 176 11.26 -2.61 2.99
N TYR A 177 11.11 -3.23 4.14
CA TYR A 177 9.81 -3.61 4.68
C TYR A 177 8.98 -2.38 5.09
N LEU A 178 9.59 -1.45 5.83
CA LEU A 178 8.89 -0.25 6.29
C LEU A 178 8.61 0.76 5.18
N ALA A 179 9.28 0.63 4.03
CA ALA A 179 9.03 1.41 2.83
C ALA A 179 8.87 2.92 3.09
N ALA A 180 9.91 3.53 3.63
CA ALA A 180 9.88 4.91 4.09
C ALA A 180 9.48 5.96 3.03
N ARG A 181 9.49 5.59 1.73
CA ARG A 181 9.22 6.49 0.60
C ARG A 181 8.08 5.92 -0.25
N HIS A 182 6.99 6.68 -0.36
CA HIS A 182 5.75 6.33 -1.03
C HIS A 182 5.31 7.34 -2.11
N ALA A 183 5.83 8.58 -2.04
CA ALA A 183 5.41 9.62 -2.96
C ALA A 183 6.01 9.43 -4.36
N PHE A 184 5.19 9.62 -5.39
CA PHE A 184 5.66 9.79 -6.76
C PHE A 184 6.42 11.12 -6.89
N ASP A 185 7.48 11.14 -7.67
CA ASP A 185 8.36 12.32 -7.80
C ASP A 185 7.62 13.53 -8.37
N GLN A 186 6.81 13.30 -9.39
CA GLN A 186 6.03 14.35 -10.03
C GLN A 186 4.61 13.86 -10.26
N THR A 187 3.66 14.69 -9.92
CA THR A 187 2.25 14.40 -10.15
C THR A 187 1.50 15.66 -10.57
N ALA A 188 0.44 15.45 -11.35
CA ALA A 188 -0.62 16.42 -11.57
C ALA A 188 -1.96 15.69 -11.42
N LEU A 189 -2.80 16.18 -10.53
CA LEU A 189 -4.09 15.57 -10.21
C LEU A 189 -5.20 16.60 -10.39
N LEU A 190 -6.28 16.15 -11.04
CA LEU A 190 -7.56 16.86 -11.08
C LEU A 190 -8.63 15.89 -10.57
N ARG A 191 -9.35 16.27 -9.53
CA ARG A 191 -10.53 15.56 -9.05
C ARG A 191 -11.76 16.39 -9.33
N LEU A 192 -12.82 15.76 -9.84
CA LEU A 192 -14.09 16.38 -10.18
C LEU A 192 -15.23 15.62 -9.50
N GLY A 193 -16.16 16.35 -8.93
CA GLY A 193 -17.28 15.81 -8.17
C GLY A 193 -16.96 15.74 -6.66
N GLY A 194 -18.03 15.66 -5.85
CA GLY A 194 -17.94 15.50 -4.41
C GLY A 194 -17.62 14.06 -3.99
N GLN A 195 -17.93 13.73 -2.74
CA GLN A 195 -17.71 12.38 -2.20
C GLN A 195 -18.83 11.40 -2.59
N ASP A 196 -20.03 11.89 -2.81
CA ASP A 196 -21.22 11.11 -3.18
C ASP A 196 -21.63 11.37 -4.62
N GLY A 197 -22.35 10.42 -5.22
CA GLY A 197 -22.78 10.47 -6.59
C GLY A 197 -21.67 10.22 -7.59
N LEU A 198 -21.76 10.84 -8.76
CA LEU A 198 -20.78 10.71 -9.82
C LEU A 198 -19.58 11.62 -9.57
N HIS A 199 -18.39 11.03 -9.52
CA HIS A 199 -17.13 11.76 -9.41
C HIS A 199 -16.02 11.01 -10.15
N GLY A 200 -14.87 11.66 -10.32
CA GLY A 200 -13.75 11.04 -11.00
C GLY A 200 -12.46 11.83 -10.89
N SER A 201 -11.39 11.28 -11.41
CA SER A 201 -10.08 11.92 -11.40
C SER A 201 -9.32 11.74 -12.71
N LEU A 202 -8.50 12.73 -13.04
CA LEU A 202 -7.43 12.63 -14.03
C LEU A 202 -6.11 12.78 -13.31
N VAL A 203 -5.17 11.90 -13.62
CA VAL A 203 -3.89 11.80 -12.95
C VAL A 203 -2.80 11.67 -14.00
N TRP A 204 -1.75 12.44 -13.83
CA TRP A 204 -0.45 12.19 -14.43
C TRP A 204 0.55 11.98 -13.30
N LEU A 205 1.41 10.99 -13.42
CA LEU A 205 2.44 10.70 -12.43
C LEU A 205 3.73 10.21 -13.09
N LYS A 206 4.85 10.52 -12.42
CA LYS A 206 6.18 10.03 -12.75
C LYS A 206 6.89 9.56 -11.50
N SER A 207 7.45 8.36 -11.56
CA SER A 207 8.25 7.76 -10.51
C SER A 207 9.71 8.20 -10.61
N ASP A 208 10.42 8.37 -9.47
CA ASP A 208 11.88 8.43 -9.40
C ASP A 208 12.51 7.09 -8.99
N ASN A 209 11.67 6.04 -8.90
CA ASN A 209 12.07 4.73 -8.48
C ASN A 209 12.68 3.95 -9.64
N ARG A 210 14.00 3.75 -9.60
CA ARG A 210 14.71 2.98 -10.63
C ARG A 210 14.28 1.52 -10.70
N VAL A 211 13.83 0.94 -9.57
CA VAL A 211 13.25 -0.41 -9.54
C VAL A 211 11.95 -0.47 -10.34
N GLN A 212 11.20 0.62 -10.37
CA GLN A 212 10.00 0.79 -11.20
C GLN A 212 10.32 1.37 -12.59
N ALA A 213 11.62 1.39 -12.98
CA ALA A 213 12.10 1.93 -14.25
C ALA A 213 11.71 3.42 -14.45
N GLU A 214 11.59 4.19 -13.38
CA GLU A 214 11.17 5.61 -13.42
C GLU A 214 9.93 5.81 -14.30
N THR A 215 8.98 4.88 -14.21
CA THR A 215 7.77 4.80 -15.07
C THR A 215 6.93 6.07 -14.98
N GLU A 216 6.45 6.52 -16.14
CA GLU A 216 5.54 7.64 -16.31
C GLU A 216 4.18 7.15 -16.82
N LEU A 217 3.08 7.55 -16.15
CA LEU A 217 1.72 7.10 -16.45
C LEU A 217 0.73 8.27 -16.50
N ALA A 218 -0.32 8.12 -17.30
CA ALA A 218 -1.57 8.86 -17.15
C ALA A 218 -2.67 7.90 -16.69
N ALA A 219 -3.61 8.40 -15.88
CA ALA A 219 -4.76 7.61 -15.44
C ALA A 219 -6.02 8.46 -15.36
N GLY A 220 -7.17 7.80 -15.53
CA GLY A 220 -8.48 8.38 -15.31
C GLY A 220 -9.36 7.42 -14.52
N THR A 221 -10.15 7.95 -13.59
CA THR A 221 -11.17 7.19 -12.85
C THR A 221 -12.54 7.83 -13.03
N LEU A 222 -13.58 6.99 -13.00
CA LEU A 222 -14.97 7.42 -12.94
C LEU A 222 -15.69 6.54 -11.92
N ASP A 223 -16.19 7.16 -10.86
CA ASP A 223 -16.79 6.49 -9.72
C ASP A 223 -18.22 6.96 -9.50
N TYR A 224 -19.09 6.06 -9.08
CA TYR A 224 -20.41 6.35 -8.58
C TYR A 224 -20.58 5.79 -7.18
N THR A 225 -20.66 6.69 -6.21
CA THR A 225 -20.75 6.36 -4.77
C THR A 225 -22.17 6.62 -4.27
N THR A 226 -22.71 5.62 -3.60
CA THR A 226 -23.99 5.69 -2.87
C THR A 226 -23.82 5.06 -1.50
N GLN A 227 -24.86 5.13 -0.63
CA GLN A 227 -24.81 4.55 0.70
C GLN A 227 -24.40 3.06 0.73
N PRO A 228 -24.92 2.16 -0.16
CA PRO A 228 -24.51 0.74 -0.15
C PRO A 228 -23.11 0.48 -0.72
N GLY A 229 -22.46 1.45 -1.34
CA GLY A 229 -21.10 1.27 -1.85
C GLY A 229 -20.77 2.12 -3.09
N THR A 230 -19.59 1.86 -3.61
CA THR A 230 -19.03 2.50 -4.80
C THR A 230 -18.82 1.49 -5.92
N ILE A 231 -19.15 1.88 -7.14
CA ILE A 231 -18.73 1.20 -8.37
C ILE A 231 -17.88 2.17 -9.17
N GLY A 232 -16.75 1.71 -9.72
CA GLY A 232 -15.82 2.56 -10.44
C GLY A 232 -15.19 1.89 -11.65
N LEU A 233 -14.78 2.74 -12.58
CA LEU A 233 -13.97 2.39 -13.74
C LEU A 233 -12.60 3.05 -13.60
N THR A 234 -11.56 2.40 -14.09
CA THR A 234 -10.21 2.96 -14.16
C THR A 234 -9.63 2.70 -15.54
N TRP A 235 -8.96 3.71 -16.10
CA TRP A 235 -8.08 3.60 -17.24
C TRP A 235 -6.69 4.10 -16.86
N ILE A 236 -5.64 3.37 -17.29
CA ILE A 236 -4.24 3.78 -17.14
C ILE A 236 -3.55 3.64 -18.49
N HIS A 237 -2.73 4.60 -18.83
CA HIS A 237 -1.89 4.59 -20.01
C HIS A 237 -0.43 4.75 -19.62
N GLY A 238 0.42 3.82 -20.07
CA GLY A 238 1.87 3.91 -19.93
C GLY A 238 2.47 4.88 -20.93
N ILE A 239 3.06 5.97 -20.46
CA ILE A 239 3.63 7.01 -21.31
C ILE A 239 5.08 6.66 -21.65
N ASP A 240 5.90 6.42 -20.63
CA ASP A 240 7.33 6.15 -20.80
C ASP A 240 7.94 5.35 -19.64
N VAL A 241 9.11 4.78 -19.88
CA VAL A 241 9.99 4.18 -18.90
C VAL A 241 11.42 4.58 -19.18
N ASN A 242 12.27 4.62 -18.16
CA ASN A 242 13.69 4.83 -18.34
C ASN A 242 14.40 3.55 -18.82
N ASP A 243 14.78 3.47 -20.07
CA ASP A 243 15.39 2.29 -20.69
C ASP A 243 16.67 1.80 -20.00
N GLN A 244 17.39 2.68 -19.30
CA GLN A 244 18.60 2.30 -18.55
C GLN A 244 18.27 1.35 -17.38
N TRP A 245 17.09 1.50 -16.77
CA TRP A 245 16.67 0.74 -15.60
C TRP A 245 15.61 -0.32 -15.92
N ALA A 246 14.97 -0.19 -17.07
CA ALA A 246 13.86 -1.05 -17.47
C ALA A 246 14.34 -2.46 -17.83
N SER A 247 13.75 -3.47 -17.22
CA SER A 247 13.76 -4.84 -17.71
C SER A 247 12.90 -4.95 -18.98
N ASP A 248 13.06 -6.03 -19.75
CA ASP A 248 12.21 -6.31 -20.93
C ASP A 248 10.71 -6.34 -20.58
N PHE A 249 10.40 -6.76 -19.38
CA PHE A 249 9.06 -6.77 -18.85
C PHE A 249 8.51 -5.33 -18.63
N GLN A 250 9.31 -4.45 -18.05
CA GLN A 250 8.91 -3.06 -17.77
C GLN A 250 8.89 -2.19 -19.02
N ARG A 251 9.71 -2.48 -20.05
CA ARG A 251 9.65 -1.77 -21.34
C ARG A 251 8.27 -1.87 -21.99
N GLN A 252 7.52 -2.94 -21.70
CA GLN A 252 6.15 -3.11 -22.21
C GLN A 252 5.14 -2.17 -21.57
N ARG A 253 5.52 -1.42 -20.52
CA ARG A 253 4.67 -0.38 -19.96
C ARG A 253 4.46 0.79 -20.93
N LYS A 254 5.44 1.07 -21.76
CA LYS A 254 5.33 2.11 -22.80
C LYS A 254 4.27 1.73 -23.83
N GLY A 255 3.24 2.58 -23.96
CA GLY A 255 2.08 2.33 -24.82
C GLY A 255 1.03 1.37 -24.24
N MET A 256 1.29 0.69 -23.12
CA MET A 256 0.32 -0.20 -22.47
C MET A 256 -0.94 0.56 -22.07
N ASN A 257 -2.09 -0.05 -22.26
CA ASN A 257 -3.34 0.40 -21.66
C ASN A 257 -3.83 -0.62 -20.63
N VAL A 258 -4.31 -0.12 -19.50
CA VAL A 258 -4.96 -0.93 -18.46
C VAL A 258 -6.37 -0.39 -18.25
N TYR A 259 -7.33 -1.30 -18.19
CA TYR A 259 -8.71 -0.97 -17.90
C TYR A 259 -9.17 -1.80 -16.72
N SER A 260 -9.91 -1.21 -15.78
CA SER A 260 -10.52 -1.97 -14.71
C SER A 260 -11.95 -1.54 -14.42
N VAL A 261 -12.71 -2.49 -13.88
CA VAL A 261 -13.98 -2.26 -13.19
C VAL A 261 -13.82 -2.74 -11.75
N ARG A 262 -14.26 -1.92 -10.80
CA ARG A 262 -14.15 -2.21 -9.38
C ARG A 262 -15.43 -1.88 -8.64
N GLY A 263 -15.60 -2.49 -7.48
CA GLY A 263 -16.67 -2.14 -6.56
C GLY A 263 -16.31 -2.49 -5.13
N GLU A 264 -16.86 -1.72 -4.20
CA GLU A 264 -16.75 -1.96 -2.76
C GLU A 264 -17.98 -1.43 -2.02
N GLY A 265 -18.32 -2.06 -0.90
CA GLY A 265 -19.44 -1.64 -0.07
C GLY A 265 -20.02 -2.79 0.75
N ASP A 266 -21.24 -2.61 1.23
CA ASP A 266 -21.98 -3.62 1.99
C ASP A 266 -23.20 -4.18 1.25
N ALA A 267 -23.49 -3.65 0.05
CA ALA A 267 -24.67 -3.98 -0.75
C ALA A 267 -26.01 -3.79 0.01
N GLY A 268 -26.04 -2.93 1.04
CA GLY A 268 -27.19 -2.73 1.92
C GLY A 268 -27.41 -3.85 2.95
N ILE A 269 -26.43 -4.74 3.15
CA ILE A 269 -26.53 -5.87 4.08
C ILE A 269 -25.69 -5.57 5.33
N LYS A 270 -26.36 -5.49 6.48
CA LYS A 270 -25.70 -5.17 7.76
C LYS A 270 -24.53 -6.15 8.05
N ASN A 271 -23.42 -5.61 8.54
CA ASN A 271 -22.23 -6.35 8.93
C ASN A 271 -21.47 -7.06 7.79
N VAL A 272 -21.91 -6.92 6.54
CA VAL A 272 -21.22 -7.45 5.35
C VAL A 272 -20.24 -6.42 4.82
N SER A 273 -19.12 -6.87 4.28
CA SER A 273 -18.22 -6.06 3.45
C SER A 273 -17.90 -6.82 2.18
N LEU A 274 -18.03 -6.18 1.03
CA LEU A 274 -17.75 -6.75 -0.28
C LEU A 274 -16.77 -5.85 -1.01
N ALA A 275 -15.85 -6.44 -1.77
CA ALA A 275 -15.03 -5.70 -2.71
C ALA A 275 -14.57 -6.59 -3.86
N PHE A 276 -14.41 -6.00 -5.03
CA PHE A 276 -13.83 -6.66 -6.19
C PHE A 276 -13.13 -5.66 -7.11
N GLU A 277 -12.22 -6.14 -7.88
CA GLU A 277 -11.69 -5.45 -9.05
C GLU A 277 -11.29 -6.47 -10.11
N TYR A 278 -11.65 -6.21 -11.36
CA TYR A 278 -11.21 -6.96 -12.53
C TYR A 278 -10.50 -6.01 -13.48
N ALA A 279 -9.26 -6.32 -13.81
CA ALA A 279 -8.43 -5.50 -14.68
C ALA A 279 -7.83 -6.34 -15.82
N TRP A 280 -7.66 -5.68 -16.98
CA TRP A 280 -6.89 -6.25 -18.09
C TRP A 280 -5.91 -5.23 -18.62
N GLN A 281 -4.75 -5.73 -19.01
CA GLN A 281 -3.67 -5.00 -19.65
C GLN A 281 -3.63 -5.34 -21.12
N ASP A 282 -3.57 -4.33 -21.96
CA ASP A 282 -3.30 -4.45 -23.38
C ASP A 282 -1.85 -4.01 -23.63
N LYS A 283 -1.00 -4.99 -23.99
CA LYS A 283 0.45 -4.82 -24.18
C LYS A 283 0.85 -5.41 -25.52
N ASP A 284 1.97 -4.96 -26.07
CA ASP A 284 2.53 -5.50 -27.32
C ASP A 284 2.78 -7.02 -27.26
N ALA A 285 3.19 -7.55 -26.09
CA ALA A 285 3.40 -8.98 -25.89
C ALA A 285 2.12 -9.80 -25.70
N GLY A 286 0.94 -9.16 -25.79
CA GLY A 286 -0.38 -9.76 -25.63
C GLY A 286 -1.07 -9.38 -24.33
N PRO A 287 -2.40 -9.62 -24.27
CA PRO A 287 -3.21 -9.19 -23.14
C PRO A 287 -2.99 -10.04 -21.88
N GLU A 288 -3.02 -9.38 -20.73
CA GLU A 288 -2.94 -10.01 -19.41
C GLU A 288 -4.10 -9.57 -18.53
N LYS A 289 -4.41 -10.35 -17.51
CA LYS A 289 -5.59 -10.13 -16.65
C LYS A 289 -5.23 -10.37 -15.19
N ALA A 290 -5.83 -9.55 -14.32
CA ALA A 290 -5.82 -9.79 -12.88
C ALA A 290 -7.16 -9.41 -12.27
N TRP A 291 -7.54 -10.07 -11.19
CA TRP A 291 -8.76 -9.78 -10.49
C TRP A 291 -8.74 -10.30 -9.06
N TYR A 292 -9.54 -9.70 -8.22
CA TYR A 292 -9.88 -10.24 -6.90
C TYR A 292 -11.37 -10.09 -6.63
N GLY A 293 -11.87 -10.95 -5.75
CA GLY A 293 -13.17 -10.83 -5.10
C GLY A 293 -13.01 -11.09 -3.61
N GLU A 294 -13.60 -10.23 -2.80
CA GLU A 294 -13.51 -10.26 -1.34
C GLU A 294 -14.90 -10.17 -0.72
N ALA A 295 -15.15 -10.98 0.31
CA ALA A 295 -16.32 -10.90 1.15
C ALA A 295 -15.93 -11.02 2.62
N GLY A 296 -16.53 -10.21 3.48
CA GLY A 296 -16.31 -10.24 4.91
C GLY A 296 -17.63 -10.12 5.68
N TYR A 297 -17.64 -10.69 6.88
CA TYR A 297 -18.76 -10.57 7.82
C TYR A 297 -18.25 -10.27 9.22
N THR A 298 -18.84 -9.25 9.85
CA THR A 298 -18.55 -8.87 11.24
C THR A 298 -19.63 -9.42 12.17
N PHE A 299 -19.25 -10.27 13.12
CA PHE A 299 -20.13 -10.80 14.15
C PHE A 299 -20.28 -9.78 15.28
N ALA A 300 -20.96 -8.68 14.99
CA ALA A 300 -21.01 -7.49 15.86
C ALA A 300 -21.62 -7.76 17.25
N ASP A 301 -22.54 -8.73 17.37
CA ASP A 301 -23.20 -9.09 18.61
C ASP A 301 -22.45 -10.17 19.42
N THR A 302 -21.24 -10.56 18.96
CA THR A 302 -20.36 -11.54 19.63
C THR A 302 -19.27 -10.83 20.40
N ALA A 303 -18.76 -11.46 21.48
CA ALA A 303 -17.60 -10.93 22.20
C ALA A 303 -16.43 -10.66 21.24
N TRP A 304 -15.79 -9.48 21.37
CA TRP A 304 -14.68 -9.01 20.56
C TRP A 304 -15.04 -8.65 19.11
N ALA A 305 -16.33 -8.70 18.74
CA ALA A 305 -16.85 -8.40 17.40
C ALA A 305 -15.97 -8.95 16.26
N PRO A 306 -15.71 -10.29 16.21
CA PRO A 306 -14.78 -10.83 15.22
C PRO A 306 -15.30 -10.62 13.80
N LYS A 307 -14.35 -10.28 12.89
CA LYS A 307 -14.60 -10.18 11.46
C LYS A 307 -13.88 -11.32 10.75
N LEU A 308 -14.63 -12.11 9.99
CA LEU A 308 -14.10 -13.10 9.07
C LEU A 308 -14.11 -12.51 7.66
N THR A 309 -13.01 -12.65 6.94
CA THR A 309 -12.86 -12.19 5.55
C THR A 309 -12.31 -13.33 4.70
N TYR A 310 -12.86 -13.49 3.51
CA TYR A 310 -12.30 -14.35 2.47
C TYR A 310 -12.04 -13.51 1.22
N ARG A 311 -10.86 -13.68 0.60
CA ARG A 311 -10.51 -13.11 -0.69
C ARG A 311 -9.86 -14.15 -1.58
N TYR A 312 -10.29 -14.19 -2.82
CA TYR A 312 -9.58 -14.88 -3.88
C TYR A 312 -8.99 -13.85 -4.84
N THR A 313 -7.71 -14.01 -5.16
CA THR A 313 -7.00 -13.13 -6.10
C THR A 313 -6.33 -13.97 -7.18
N ARG A 314 -6.30 -13.50 -8.42
CA ARG A 314 -5.61 -14.18 -9.52
C ARG A 314 -4.92 -13.17 -10.42
N TYR A 315 -3.66 -13.46 -10.72
CA TYR A 315 -2.82 -12.73 -11.67
C TYR A 315 -2.38 -13.69 -12.78
N SER A 316 -2.56 -13.30 -14.04
CA SER A 316 -2.09 -14.08 -15.17
C SER A 316 -0.56 -14.11 -15.28
N GLN A 317 -0.01 -14.96 -16.14
CA GLN A 317 1.40 -15.32 -16.14
C GLN A 317 2.36 -14.13 -16.29
N LYS A 318 1.99 -13.17 -17.15
CA LYS A 318 2.83 -12.00 -17.45
C LYS A 318 2.14 -10.70 -17.02
N TRP A 319 1.26 -10.77 -16.03
CA TRP A 319 0.64 -9.58 -15.44
C TRP A 319 1.70 -8.64 -14.88
N ASP A 320 1.63 -7.36 -15.22
CA ASP A 320 2.46 -6.32 -14.61
C ASP A 320 1.74 -5.75 -13.40
N PRO A 321 2.23 -5.93 -12.17
CA PRO A 321 1.58 -5.41 -10.98
C PRO A 321 1.61 -3.89 -10.88
N LEU A 322 2.34 -3.18 -11.75
CA LEU A 322 2.50 -1.72 -11.72
C LEU A 322 2.97 -1.25 -10.33
N PHE A 323 2.17 -0.37 -9.73
CA PHE A 323 2.39 0.21 -8.41
C PHE A 323 1.40 -0.33 -7.38
N THR A 324 1.08 -1.62 -7.46
CA THR A 324 0.11 -2.26 -6.57
C THR A 324 0.55 -2.22 -5.10
N GLY A 325 -0.41 -2.09 -4.21
CA GLY A 325 -0.24 -2.23 -2.77
C GLY A 325 -1.41 -2.98 -2.14
N LEU A 326 -2.09 -3.84 -2.91
CA LEU A 326 -3.21 -4.63 -2.43
C LEU A 326 -2.73 -5.74 -1.48
N SER A 327 -2.52 -5.39 -0.24
CA SER A 327 -2.42 -6.33 0.88
C SER A 327 -3.78 -6.48 1.55
N MET A 328 -3.93 -7.33 2.53
CA MET A 328 -5.17 -7.40 3.33
C MET A 328 -5.09 -6.57 4.62
N GLY A 329 -4.28 -5.56 4.62
CA GLY A 329 -3.98 -4.76 5.79
C GLY A 329 -2.72 -5.23 6.51
N TYR A 330 -2.13 -6.32 6.05
CA TYR A 330 -0.87 -6.86 6.54
C TYR A 330 0.03 -7.24 5.38
N GLY A 331 1.31 -7.12 5.61
CA GLY A 331 2.30 -7.14 4.55
C GLY A 331 2.48 -5.75 3.95
N THR A 332 3.54 -5.56 3.20
CA THR A 332 3.90 -4.27 2.62
C THR A 332 3.14 -4.01 1.32
N TRP A 333 3.68 -4.44 0.20
CA TRP A 333 3.10 -4.19 -1.13
C TRP A 333 2.38 -5.41 -1.71
N PHE A 334 2.62 -6.58 -1.12
CA PHE A 334 2.17 -7.86 -1.64
C PHE A 334 1.32 -8.58 -0.60
N GLN A 335 0.84 -9.76 -0.94
CA GLN A 335 0.03 -10.59 -0.05
C GLN A 335 0.92 -11.60 0.66
N GLY A 336 0.80 -11.70 2.01
CA GLY A 336 1.65 -12.51 2.90
C GLY A 336 2.93 -11.80 3.32
N GLU A 337 3.36 -12.04 4.54
CA GLU A 337 4.55 -11.39 5.12
C GLU A 337 5.87 -11.95 4.56
N VAL A 338 5.95 -13.26 4.43
CA VAL A 338 7.13 -13.92 3.87
C VAL A 338 6.98 -14.13 2.38
N ALA A 339 5.85 -14.66 1.93
CA ALA A 339 5.58 -14.91 0.52
C ALA A 339 5.65 -13.61 -0.30
N GLY A 340 4.92 -12.61 0.11
CA GLY A 340 4.78 -11.36 -0.62
C GLY A 340 6.02 -10.47 -0.60
N ASN A 341 6.83 -10.53 0.46
CA ASN A 341 8.00 -9.63 0.59
C ASN A 341 9.32 -10.27 0.17
N TYR A 342 9.49 -11.58 0.37
CA TYR A 342 10.83 -12.18 0.25
C TYR A 342 10.86 -13.44 -0.61
N ALA A 343 9.87 -14.33 -0.45
CA ALA A 343 9.90 -15.66 -1.02
C ALA A 343 9.24 -15.74 -2.40
N GLY A 344 8.36 -14.79 -2.75
CA GLY A 344 7.33 -15.02 -3.76
C GLY A 344 6.37 -16.14 -3.33
N PRO A 345 5.23 -16.30 -4.00
CA PRO A 345 4.89 -15.67 -5.27
C PRO A 345 4.52 -14.19 -5.09
N PHE A 346 5.00 -13.36 -5.99
CA PHE A 346 4.61 -11.95 -6.06
C PHE A 346 3.32 -11.80 -6.88
N ASN A 347 2.77 -10.59 -6.98
CA ASN A 347 1.51 -10.30 -7.67
C ASN A 347 1.60 -10.44 -9.21
N SER A 348 2.11 -11.58 -9.67
CA SER A 348 2.18 -12.02 -11.08
C SER A 348 2.28 -13.54 -11.13
N ASN A 349 1.69 -14.19 -12.11
CA ASN A 349 1.71 -15.65 -12.29
C ASN A 349 1.21 -16.45 -11.07
N THR A 350 0.29 -15.89 -10.30
CA THR A 350 -0.16 -16.52 -9.05
C THR A 350 -1.67 -16.40 -8.86
N SER A 351 -2.26 -17.38 -8.19
CA SER A 351 -3.58 -17.28 -7.56
C SER A 351 -3.44 -17.48 -6.07
N ILE A 352 -4.24 -16.76 -5.30
CA ILE A 352 -4.12 -16.67 -3.85
C ILE A 352 -5.50 -16.80 -3.23
N GLN A 353 -5.68 -17.79 -2.36
CA GLN A 353 -6.81 -17.85 -1.44
C GLN A 353 -6.38 -17.26 -0.10
N HIS A 354 -7.15 -16.35 0.42
CA HIS A 354 -6.86 -15.71 1.68
C HIS A 354 -8.07 -15.75 2.62
N VAL A 355 -7.83 -16.18 3.84
CA VAL A 355 -8.79 -16.11 4.95
C VAL A 355 -8.20 -15.24 6.06
N GLY A 356 -8.92 -14.20 6.45
CA GLY A 356 -8.54 -13.31 7.54
C GLY A 356 -9.53 -13.37 8.68
N LEU A 357 -9.03 -13.45 9.90
CA LEU A 357 -9.80 -13.29 11.13
C LEU A 357 -9.22 -12.12 11.91
N LYS A 358 -10.06 -11.15 12.26
CA LYS A 358 -9.70 -9.98 13.07
C LYS A 358 -10.70 -9.86 14.23
N ALA A 359 -10.21 -9.61 15.44
CA ALA A 359 -11.04 -9.41 16.63
C ALA A 359 -10.50 -8.26 17.48
N THR A 360 -11.38 -7.54 18.19
CA THR A 360 -11.04 -6.36 18.99
C THR A 360 -11.42 -6.60 20.45
N PRO A 361 -10.56 -7.32 21.23
CA PRO A 361 -10.85 -7.62 22.63
C PRO A 361 -10.88 -6.41 23.54
N LEU A 362 -10.14 -5.35 23.18
CA LEU A 362 -10.12 -4.05 23.84
C LEU A 362 -10.23 -2.95 22.76
N GLU A 363 -10.71 -1.76 23.14
CA GLU A 363 -10.85 -0.63 22.21
C GLU A 363 -9.53 -0.24 21.53
N ASN A 364 -8.40 -0.46 22.20
CA ASN A 364 -7.07 -0.14 21.72
C ASN A 364 -6.22 -1.37 21.36
N LEU A 365 -6.81 -2.57 21.30
CA LEU A 365 -6.11 -3.81 20.96
C LEU A 365 -6.90 -4.59 19.91
N THR A 366 -6.27 -4.83 18.78
CA THR A 366 -6.74 -5.75 17.75
C THR A 366 -5.85 -6.99 17.72
N LEU A 367 -6.46 -8.15 17.59
CA LEU A 367 -5.79 -9.42 17.31
C LEU A 367 -6.19 -9.91 15.93
N GLY A 368 -5.27 -10.51 15.19
CA GLY A 368 -5.56 -11.03 13.87
C GLY A 368 -4.78 -12.27 13.51
N ALA A 369 -5.36 -13.05 12.60
CA ALA A 369 -4.72 -14.17 11.94
C ALA A 369 -5.06 -14.13 10.45
N LEU A 370 -4.06 -14.36 9.59
CA LEU A 370 -4.19 -14.38 8.14
C LEU A 370 -3.65 -15.73 7.64
N TYR A 371 -4.44 -16.42 6.85
CA TYR A 371 -4.01 -17.63 6.18
C TYR A 371 -4.02 -17.41 4.68
N PHE A 372 -2.94 -17.80 4.01
CA PHE A 372 -2.77 -17.72 2.58
C PHE A 372 -2.46 -19.10 2.01
N ASP A 373 -3.04 -19.40 0.84
CA ASP A 373 -2.71 -20.54 0.00
C ASP A 373 -2.39 -20.03 -1.40
N PHE A 374 -1.15 -20.24 -1.83
CA PHE A 374 -0.60 -19.70 -3.06
C PHE A 374 -0.40 -20.79 -4.09
N ASP A 375 -0.94 -20.59 -5.29
CA ASP A 375 -0.72 -21.44 -6.45
C ASP A 375 -0.05 -20.67 -7.58
N THR A 376 1.00 -21.22 -8.15
CA THR A 376 1.62 -20.73 -9.39
C THR A 376 0.74 -21.09 -10.59
N VAL A 377 0.28 -20.10 -11.34
CA VAL A 377 -0.67 -20.29 -12.46
C VAL A 377 -0.04 -21.08 -13.62
N ARG A 378 1.21 -20.77 -13.94
CA ARG A 378 2.00 -21.50 -14.96
C ARG A 378 3.27 -22.03 -14.31
N LYS A 379 3.25 -23.29 -13.96
CA LYS A 379 4.38 -24.02 -13.36
C LYS A 379 5.34 -24.54 -14.40
N SER A 380 6.61 -24.67 -14.04
CA SER A 380 7.65 -25.36 -14.76
C SER A 380 8.62 -26.02 -13.77
N ASN A 381 9.55 -26.83 -14.25
CA ASN A 381 10.59 -27.43 -13.39
C ASN A 381 11.50 -26.37 -12.74
N ALA A 382 11.59 -25.17 -13.33
CA ALA A 382 12.39 -24.05 -12.84
C ALA A 382 11.57 -23.01 -12.07
N LEU A 383 10.24 -23.14 -12.03
CA LEU A 383 9.35 -22.18 -11.37
C LEU A 383 8.10 -22.88 -10.82
N ASN A 384 8.10 -23.09 -9.54
CA ASN A 384 6.94 -23.53 -8.76
C ASN A 384 7.01 -22.87 -7.38
N LEU A 385 6.23 -21.81 -7.16
CA LEU A 385 6.19 -21.03 -5.95
C LEU A 385 4.93 -21.32 -5.11
N ASP A 386 4.35 -22.52 -5.27
CA ASP A 386 3.23 -22.95 -4.44
C ASP A 386 3.66 -22.98 -2.97
N ALA A 387 2.85 -22.41 -2.12
CA ALA A 387 3.17 -22.25 -0.71
C ALA A 387 1.93 -22.00 0.13
N ARG A 388 2.08 -22.12 1.44
CA ARG A 388 1.10 -21.71 2.45
C ARG A 388 1.76 -20.81 3.48
N GLU A 389 0.99 -19.85 3.98
CA GLU A 389 1.46 -18.95 5.02
C GLU A 389 0.37 -18.71 6.06
N LEU A 390 0.77 -18.66 7.32
CA LEU A 390 -0.07 -18.26 8.45
C LEU A 390 0.64 -17.14 9.20
N ASP A 391 0.02 -15.97 9.24
CA ASP A 391 0.48 -14.82 10.01
C ASP A 391 -0.44 -14.59 11.20
N ILE A 392 0.13 -14.40 12.39
CA ILE A 392 -0.57 -14.06 13.62
C ILE A 392 0.02 -12.75 14.14
N TYR A 393 -0.84 -11.78 14.45
CA TYR A 393 -0.42 -10.46 14.85
C TYR A 393 -1.30 -9.83 15.91
N ALA A 394 -0.77 -8.79 16.53
CA ALA A 394 -1.53 -7.84 17.33
C ALA A 394 -1.23 -6.40 16.88
N GLU A 395 -2.23 -5.53 17.02
CA GLU A 395 -2.08 -4.08 16.92
C GLU A 395 -2.50 -3.48 18.27
N TRP A 396 -1.55 -2.90 18.98
CA TRP A 396 -1.81 -2.30 20.27
C TRP A 396 -1.49 -0.81 20.24
N ALA A 397 -2.55 0.02 20.18
CA ALA A 397 -2.45 1.46 20.38
C ALA A 397 -2.35 1.74 21.89
N VAL A 398 -1.11 1.72 22.42
CA VAL A 398 -0.84 1.98 23.85
C VAL A 398 -1.39 3.33 24.27
N ASN A 399 -1.24 4.33 23.40
CA ASN A 399 -1.82 5.65 23.46
C ASN A 399 -1.83 6.27 22.04
N PRO A 400 -2.38 7.48 21.83
CA PRO A 400 -2.43 8.12 20.50
C PRO A 400 -1.06 8.30 19.81
N HIS A 401 0.04 8.29 20.58
CA HIS A 401 1.40 8.50 20.08
C HIS A 401 2.29 7.25 20.15
N LEU A 402 1.73 6.09 20.46
CA LEU A 402 2.53 4.85 20.53
C LEU A 402 1.70 3.65 20.11
N ILE A 403 2.11 3.01 19.00
CA ILE A 403 1.49 1.81 18.48
C ILE A 403 2.55 0.72 18.39
N ILE A 404 2.24 -0.46 18.90
CA ILE A 404 3.13 -1.62 18.94
C ILE A 404 2.47 -2.76 18.16
N THR A 405 3.19 -3.35 17.21
CA THR A 405 2.69 -4.40 16.34
C THR A 405 3.66 -5.58 16.29
N PRO A 406 3.50 -6.59 17.17
CA PRO A 406 4.17 -7.87 17.01
C PRO A 406 3.46 -8.73 15.94
N LEU A 407 4.25 -9.50 15.16
CA LEU A 407 3.75 -10.48 14.22
C LEU A 407 4.68 -11.70 14.19
N ILE A 408 4.09 -12.88 13.99
CA ILE A 408 4.78 -14.14 13.68
C ILE A 408 4.18 -14.69 12.39
N GLY A 409 5.03 -15.01 11.40
CA GLY A 409 4.68 -15.63 10.13
C GLY A 409 5.26 -17.04 10.03
N LEU A 410 4.45 -17.97 9.55
CA LEU A 410 4.83 -19.35 9.29
C LEU A 410 4.64 -19.63 7.81
N TYR A 411 5.72 -19.50 7.05
CA TYR A 411 5.73 -19.75 5.59
C TYR A 411 6.24 -21.14 5.27
N LYS A 412 5.50 -21.89 4.46
CA LYS A 412 5.87 -23.22 4.01
C LYS A 412 5.73 -23.34 2.49
N PRO A 413 6.84 -23.31 1.71
CA PRO A 413 6.80 -23.62 0.29
C PRO A 413 6.62 -25.12 0.06
N ASP A 414 5.98 -25.49 -1.05
CA ASP A 414 5.88 -26.88 -1.47
C ASP A 414 7.16 -27.36 -2.16
N GLN A 415 7.94 -26.46 -2.75
CA GLN A 415 9.17 -26.72 -3.47
C GLN A 415 10.33 -25.91 -2.90
N ASP A 416 11.54 -26.44 -3.03
CA ASP A 416 12.78 -25.74 -2.72
C ASP A 416 13.53 -25.29 -3.98
N SER A 417 14.68 -24.65 -3.81
CA SER A 417 15.49 -24.11 -4.92
C SER A 417 15.99 -25.18 -5.91
N THR A 418 15.95 -26.47 -5.56
CA THR A 418 16.34 -27.57 -6.46
C THR A 418 15.18 -28.08 -7.30
N THR A 419 13.96 -27.75 -6.93
CA THR A 419 12.72 -28.25 -7.52
C THR A 419 11.79 -27.15 -8.04
N GLY A 420 12.30 -25.92 -8.19
CA GLY A 420 11.56 -24.80 -8.78
C GLY A 420 11.07 -23.73 -7.80
N GLY A 421 11.26 -23.95 -6.50
CA GLY A 421 11.09 -22.91 -5.48
C GLY A 421 12.33 -22.03 -5.32
N ASN A 422 12.35 -21.16 -4.33
CA ASN A 422 13.48 -20.26 -4.05
C ASN A 422 14.08 -20.43 -2.66
N GLN A 423 13.48 -21.23 -1.79
CA GLN A 423 14.03 -21.52 -0.47
C GLN A 423 15.22 -22.49 -0.56
N VAL A 424 16.38 -22.09 -0.06
CA VAL A 424 17.57 -22.92 0.03
C VAL A 424 17.50 -23.83 1.26
N GLY A 425 18.05 -25.07 1.14
CA GLY A 425 18.14 -26.01 2.28
C GLY A 425 16.84 -26.75 2.57
N GLY A 426 16.02 -27.01 1.55
CA GLY A 426 14.79 -27.78 1.63
C GLY A 426 13.53 -26.92 1.84
N ASN A 427 12.37 -27.53 1.60
CA ASN A 427 11.06 -26.88 1.68
C ASN A 427 10.46 -26.85 3.11
N GLY A 428 11.30 -26.87 4.14
CA GLY A 428 10.85 -26.76 5.55
C GLY A 428 10.22 -25.41 5.85
N THR A 429 9.36 -25.38 6.87
CA THR A 429 8.70 -24.14 7.30
C THR A 429 9.73 -23.09 7.71
N ASN A 430 9.60 -21.88 7.18
CA ASN A 430 10.27 -20.68 7.68
C ASN A 430 9.46 -20.11 8.84
N VAL A 431 10.11 -19.76 9.93
CA VAL A 431 9.54 -18.98 11.01
C VAL A 431 10.06 -17.55 10.88
N TYR A 432 9.13 -16.65 10.65
CA TYR A 432 9.37 -15.21 10.57
C TYR A 432 8.79 -14.53 11.80
N SER A 433 9.46 -13.51 12.30
CA SER A 433 8.92 -12.68 13.38
C SER A 433 9.32 -11.22 13.21
N GLN A 434 8.42 -10.33 13.59
CA GLN A 434 8.68 -8.89 13.62
C GLN A 434 8.06 -8.23 14.84
N LEU A 435 8.67 -7.14 15.26
CA LEU A 435 8.12 -6.20 16.21
C LEU A 435 8.28 -4.80 15.63
N SER A 436 7.16 -4.17 15.28
CA SER A 436 7.16 -2.79 14.80
C SER A 436 6.60 -1.85 15.85
N VAL A 437 7.18 -0.66 15.92
CA VAL A 437 6.75 0.43 16.81
C VAL A 437 6.59 1.68 15.98
N ALA A 438 5.42 2.29 16.04
CA ALA A 438 5.13 3.57 15.39
C ALA A 438 4.84 4.65 16.44
N VAL A 439 5.39 5.83 16.20
CA VAL A 439 5.20 7.04 17.00
C VAL A 439 4.67 8.14 16.07
N PRO A 440 3.35 8.17 15.86
CA PRO A 440 2.69 9.29 15.19
C PRO A 440 2.66 10.52 16.11
N PHE A 441 2.83 11.71 15.51
CA PHE A 441 2.90 12.96 16.25
C PHE A 441 2.17 14.10 15.53
#